data_67464d83fc11bb9202a07734774c1648
#
_entry.id   67464d83fc11bb9202a07734774c1648
#
_cell.length_a   1.000
_cell.length_b   1.000
_cell.length_c   1.000
_cell.angle_alpha   90.00
_cell.angle_beta   90.00
_cell.angle_gamma   90.00
#
_symmetry.space_group_name_H-M   'P 1'
#
loop_
_entity.id
_entity.type
_entity.pdbx_description
1 polymer ?
#
loop_
_entity_poly.entity_id
_entity_poly.type
_entity_poly.pdbx_seq_one_letter_code
_entity_poly.pdbx_strand_id
1 'polypeptide(L)'
;MISRAARVESLLSAAVVGWEPVPPWSVARARLGAGGSAIVKWTRPHVLQARDDGRRTRTEVAALRFLADDLGLGLAPRVLAADLDGGLVVLEDLSPRTPLDGLLHADGPAPHAVRLAAFGRARGTLSAATAGRAAAYYARRAALGPVSPAEDRAGHLAGHHERGLRASADFGAPVSGRAADELAAAVAELREPGPFLALSNGDPESNNVLVYAAGEPDARLIDFEFAGYTHCLHDAVCLHVPGPGWLSVADPGPAAAYRRALAAGVPEAEDDHRYGFGLAAACLWYALVRAERLPALDARPPGDDSRAQLVATLEAAAGVAKDALPHLAGWADRTAGLLRRRWPDADRDLGGLPPYTPRRRAPDRA
;
A
#
# COMPACT_ATOMS: atom_id res chain seq x y z
N MET A 1 -11.33 -18.15 -30.30
CA MET A 1 -10.94 -17.55 -28.99
C MET A 1 -12.23 -17.30 -28.21
N ILE A 2 -12.43 -17.92 -27.03
CA ILE A 2 -13.62 -17.71 -26.17
C ILE A 2 -13.60 -16.26 -25.67
N SER A 3 -14.73 -15.56 -25.76
CA SER A 3 -14.83 -14.19 -25.23
C SER A 3 -14.67 -14.18 -23.71
N ARG A 4 -14.23 -13.05 -23.13
CA ARG A 4 -14.12 -12.89 -21.65
C ARG A 4 -15.48 -13.15 -20.97
N ALA A 5 -16.56 -12.66 -21.56
CA ALA A 5 -17.89 -12.88 -21.04
C ALA A 5 -18.21 -14.38 -20.95
N ALA A 6 -18.07 -15.12 -22.05
CA ALA A 6 -18.29 -16.56 -22.07
C ALA A 6 -17.39 -17.33 -21.09
N ARG A 7 -16.16 -16.83 -20.86
CA ARG A 7 -15.26 -17.43 -19.86
C ARG A 7 -15.78 -17.22 -18.44
N VAL A 8 -16.22 -16.01 -18.11
CA VAL A 8 -16.78 -15.69 -16.76
C VAL A 8 -18.08 -16.47 -16.54
N GLU A 9 -18.95 -16.54 -17.55
CA GLU A 9 -20.20 -17.33 -17.49
C GLU A 9 -19.91 -18.81 -17.22
N SER A 10 -18.92 -19.37 -17.91
CA SER A 10 -18.47 -20.76 -17.68
C SER A 10 -17.94 -20.97 -16.28
N LEU A 11 -17.13 -20.04 -15.77
CA LEU A 11 -16.53 -20.14 -14.43
C LEU A 11 -17.56 -20.01 -13.30
N LEU A 12 -18.57 -19.16 -13.48
CA LEU A 12 -19.60 -18.91 -12.47
C LEU A 12 -20.83 -19.83 -12.64
N SER A 13 -20.95 -20.56 -13.77
CA SER A 13 -22.16 -21.27 -14.16
C SER A 13 -23.39 -20.34 -14.13
N ALA A 14 -23.22 -19.08 -14.54
CA ALA A 14 -24.23 -18.02 -14.49
C ALA A 14 -24.10 -17.10 -15.69
N ALA A 15 -25.25 -16.67 -16.28
CA ALA A 15 -25.24 -15.72 -17.38
C ALA A 15 -24.81 -14.32 -16.92
N VAL A 16 -24.00 -13.64 -17.74
CA VAL A 16 -23.63 -12.24 -17.55
C VAL A 16 -24.49 -11.36 -18.46
N VAL A 17 -25.37 -10.57 -17.86
CA VAL A 17 -26.34 -9.72 -18.58
C VAL A 17 -25.87 -8.28 -18.79
N GLY A 18 -24.70 -7.91 -18.26
CA GLY A 18 -24.12 -6.57 -18.47
C GLY A 18 -22.77 -6.42 -17.83
N TRP A 19 -22.02 -5.42 -18.32
CA TRP A 19 -20.69 -5.05 -17.87
C TRP A 19 -20.62 -3.57 -17.54
N GLU A 20 -19.96 -3.23 -16.44
CA GLU A 20 -19.67 -1.86 -16.03
C GLU A 20 -18.17 -1.76 -15.76
N PRO A 21 -17.41 -0.93 -16.51
CA PRO A 21 -15.99 -0.70 -16.24
C PRO A 21 -15.79 -0.12 -14.83
N VAL A 22 -14.81 -0.65 -14.10
CA VAL A 22 -14.39 -0.12 -12.81
C VAL A 22 -12.99 0.47 -13.00
N PRO A 23 -12.83 1.82 -12.96
CA PRO A 23 -11.50 2.42 -13.07
C PRO A 23 -10.58 1.93 -11.93
N PRO A 24 -9.25 1.89 -12.15
CA PRO A 24 -8.58 2.47 -13.33
C PRO A 24 -8.34 1.52 -14.51
N TRP A 25 -8.52 0.19 -14.47
CA TRP A 25 -8.12 -0.60 -15.68
C TRP A 25 -8.70 -1.99 -15.69
N SER A 26 -8.21 -2.98 -16.04
CA SER A 26 -8.41 -4.43 -16.10
C SER A 26 -9.42 -4.97 -15.06
N VAL A 27 -10.41 -4.17 -14.69
CA VAL A 27 -11.46 -4.50 -13.72
C VAL A 27 -12.81 -4.11 -14.31
N ALA A 28 -13.81 -4.96 -14.13
CA ALA A 28 -15.19 -4.64 -14.47
C ALA A 28 -16.15 -5.33 -13.49
N ARG A 29 -17.30 -4.71 -13.26
CA ARG A 29 -18.43 -5.34 -12.59
C ARG A 29 -19.25 -6.08 -13.63
N ALA A 30 -19.43 -7.39 -13.43
CA ALA A 30 -20.32 -8.23 -14.20
C ALA A 30 -21.68 -8.33 -13.48
N ARG A 31 -22.76 -7.92 -14.13
CA ARG A 31 -24.14 -8.11 -13.65
C ARG A 31 -24.60 -9.52 -14.03
N LEU A 32 -25.11 -10.27 -13.05
CA LEU A 32 -25.50 -11.67 -13.23
C LEU A 32 -26.99 -11.80 -13.50
N GLY A 33 -27.37 -12.71 -14.39
CA GLY A 33 -28.76 -12.91 -14.79
C GLY A 33 -29.69 -13.39 -13.68
N ALA A 34 -29.15 -14.08 -12.67
CA ALA A 34 -29.86 -14.50 -11.47
C ALA A 34 -29.99 -13.39 -10.40
N GLY A 35 -29.51 -12.19 -10.70
CA GLY A 35 -29.41 -11.06 -9.77
C GLY A 35 -28.04 -10.99 -9.09
N GLY A 36 -27.71 -9.77 -8.61
CA GLY A 36 -26.40 -9.48 -8.01
C GLY A 36 -25.31 -9.20 -9.06
N SER A 37 -24.09 -9.08 -8.58
CA SER A 37 -22.90 -8.75 -9.39
C SER A 37 -21.63 -9.39 -8.83
N ALA A 38 -20.61 -9.45 -9.67
CA ALA A 38 -19.26 -9.88 -9.31
C ALA A 38 -18.22 -8.92 -9.90
N ILE A 39 -17.08 -8.79 -9.24
CA ILE A 39 -15.94 -8.04 -9.77
C ILE A 39 -15.04 -9.00 -10.53
N VAL A 40 -14.71 -8.65 -11.75
CA VAL A 40 -13.84 -9.42 -12.62
C VAL A 40 -12.56 -8.64 -12.85
N LYS A 41 -11.41 -9.20 -12.44
CA LYS A 41 -10.07 -8.67 -12.71
C LYS A 41 -9.36 -9.58 -13.72
N TRP A 42 -8.63 -8.97 -14.64
CA TRP A 42 -7.78 -9.71 -15.57
C TRP A 42 -6.42 -9.05 -15.70
N THR A 43 -5.39 -9.88 -15.76
CA THR A 43 -4.03 -9.43 -16.00
C THR A 43 -3.91 -8.89 -17.43
N ARG A 44 -3.32 -7.70 -17.57
CA ARG A 44 -2.89 -7.21 -18.89
C ARG A 44 -1.46 -7.69 -19.16
N PRO A 45 -1.15 -8.17 -20.38
CA PRO A 45 0.23 -8.37 -20.76
C PRO A 45 0.96 -7.02 -20.68
N HIS A 46 1.83 -6.86 -19.70
CA HIS A 46 2.73 -5.72 -19.68
C HIS A 46 3.78 -5.93 -20.78
N VAL A 47 3.92 -4.97 -21.67
CA VAL A 47 4.86 -5.01 -22.80
C VAL A 47 6.32 -5.27 -22.38
N LEU A 48 6.65 -5.03 -21.10
CA LEU A 48 7.99 -5.20 -20.54
C LEU A 48 8.15 -6.40 -19.58
N GLN A 49 7.08 -7.14 -19.25
CA GLN A 49 7.10 -8.21 -18.24
C GLN A 49 6.32 -9.45 -18.66
N ALA A 50 6.55 -9.94 -19.87
CA ALA A 50 5.87 -11.12 -20.44
C ALA A 50 5.99 -12.44 -19.61
N ARG A 51 6.72 -12.43 -18.49
CA ARG A 51 6.89 -13.57 -17.56
C ARG A 51 6.08 -13.48 -16.26
N ASP A 52 5.36 -12.38 -16.01
CA ASP A 52 4.76 -12.09 -14.67
C ASP A 52 3.23 -12.23 -14.63
N ASP A 53 2.56 -12.43 -15.75
CA ASP A 53 1.08 -12.33 -15.85
C ASP A 53 0.34 -13.34 -14.97
N GLY A 54 0.83 -14.56 -14.81
CA GLY A 54 0.22 -15.57 -13.94
C GLY A 54 0.55 -15.40 -12.45
N ARG A 55 1.65 -14.73 -12.10
CA ARG A 55 2.09 -14.57 -10.71
C ARG A 55 1.12 -13.71 -9.90
N ARG A 56 0.72 -12.56 -10.42
CA ARG A 56 -0.18 -11.61 -9.73
C ARG A 56 -1.54 -12.24 -9.45
N THR A 57 -2.16 -12.86 -10.45
CA THR A 57 -3.44 -13.55 -10.27
C THR A 57 -3.33 -14.67 -9.22
N ARG A 58 -2.27 -15.48 -9.27
CA ARG A 58 -2.02 -16.54 -8.28
C ARG A 58 -1.80 -15.98 -6.88
N THR A 59 -1.10 -14.86 -6.77
CA THR A 59 -0.85 -14.16 -5.50
C THR A 59 -2.16 -13.64 -4.91
N GLU A 60 -2.98 -12.95 -5.68
CA GLU A 60 -4.26 -12.43 -5.23
C GLU A 60 -5.21 -13.56 -4.80
N VAL A 61 -5.34 -14.61 -5.61
CA VAL A 61 -6.18 -15.77 -5.28
C VAL A 61 -5.68 -16.49 -4.01
N ALA A 62 -4.38 -16.66 -3.85
CA ALA A 62 -3.81 -17.30 -2.66
C ALA A 62 -4.09 -16.46 -1.41
N ALA A 63 -3.85 -15.15 -1.47
CA ALA A 63 -4.04 -14.25 -0.34
C ALA A 63 -5.51 -14.18 0.09
N LEU A 64 -6.42 -13.97 -0.85
CA LEU A 64 -7.85 -13.87 -0.55
C LEU A 64 -8.43 -15.18 0.00
N ARG A 65 -8.04 -16.33 -0.56
CA ARG A 65 -8.45 -17.63 -0.04
C ARG A 65 -7.81 -17.94 1.33
N PHE A 66 -6.57 -17.54 1.55
CA PHE A 66 -5.94 -17.67 2.85
C PHE A 66 -6.70 -16.90 3.93
N LEU A 67 -7.10 -15.65 3.63
CA LEU A 67 -7.88 -14.85 4.57
C LEU A 67 -9.27 -15.44 4.82
N ALA A 68 -9.99 -15.82 3.76
CA ALA A 68 -11.37 -16.26 3.87
C ALA A 68 -11.49 -17.72 4.36
N ASP A 69 -10.76 -18.65 3.73
CA ASP A 69 -10.95 -20.09 3.94
C ASP A 69 -10.14 -20.62 5.13
N ASP A 70 -8.88 -20.14 5.28
CA ASP A 70 -7.99 -20.65 6.32
C ASP A 70 -8.13 -19.90 7.64
N LEU A 71 -8.40 -18.57 7.57
CA LEU A 71 -8.50 -17.71 8.75
C LEU A 71 -9.92 -17.28 9.10
N GLY A 72 -10.91 -17.52 8.24
CA GLY A 72 -12.30 -17.09 8.44
C GLY A 72 -12.47 -15.56 8.51
N LEU A 73 -11.56 -14.78 7.92
CA LEU A 73 -11.54 -13.33 8.02
C LEU A 73 -12.36 -12.69 6.89
N GLY A 74 -13.37 -11.94 7.26
CA GLY A 74 -14.17 -11.14 6.33
C GLY A 74 -13.56 -9.77 6.02
N LEU A 75 -12.23 -9.65 5.96
CA LEU A 75 -11.54 -8.36 5.72
C LEU A 75 -11.38 -8.00 4.25
N ALA A 76 -11.60 -8.94 3.33
CA ALA A 76 -11.38 -8.78 1.90
C ALA A 76 -12.47 -9.51 1.09
N PRO A 77 -12.62 -9.25 -0.21
CA PRO A 77 -13.58 -9.95 -1.04
C PRO A 77 -13.24 -11.44 -1.16
N ARG A 78 -14.26 -12.29 -1.22
CA ARG A 78 -14.07 -13.72 -1.49
C ARG A 78 -13.77 -13.96 -2.97
N VAL A 79 -12.94 -14.96 -3.25
CA VAL A 79 -12.75 -15.48 -4.61
C VAL A 79 -13.93 -16.36 -4.97
N LEU A 80 -14.71 -15.96 -5.96
CA LEU A 80 -15.84 -16.73 -6.48
C LEU A 80 -15.38 -17.77 -7.50
N ALA A 81 -14.45 -17.37 -8.39
CA ALA A 81 -13.85 -18.25 -9.38
C ALA A 81 -12.50 -17.70 -9.85
N ALA A 82 -11.66 -18.54 -10.45
CA ALA A 82 -10.40 -18.09 -11.05
C ALA A 82 -10.02 -18.97 -12.26
N ASP A 83 -9.44 -18.34 -13.26
CA ASP A 83 -8.71 -18.97 -14.36
C ASP A 83 -7.27 -18.49 -14.30
N LEU A 84 -6.43 -19.27 -13.61
CA LEU A 84 -5.04 -18.90 -13.32
C LEU A 84 -4.18 -18.83 -14.58
N ASP A 85 -4.47 -19.65 -15.56
CA ASP A 85 -3.72 -19.70 -16.83
C ASP A 85 -4.17 -18.58 -17.77
N GLY A 86 -5.46 -18.22 -17.71
CA GLY A 86 -6.00 -17.07 -18.42
C GLY A 86 -5.80 -15.73 -17.72
N GLY A 87 -5.16 -15.72 -16.54
CA GLY A 87 -4.90 -14.49 -15.77
C GLY A 87 -6.19 -13.77 -15.35
N LEU A 88 -7.26 -14.51 -14.97
CA LEU A 88 -8.55 -13.95 -14.64
C LEU A 88 -9.00 -14.41 -13.25
N VAL A 89 -9.49 -13.47 -12.45
CA VAL A 89 -10.13 -13.76 -11.16
C VAL A 89 -11.50 -13.10 -11.08
N VAL A 90 -12.48 -13.81 -10.52
CA VAL A 90 -13.82 -13.32 -10.24
C VAL A 90 -13.99 -13.23 -8.73
N LEU A 91 -14.30 -12.04 -8.25
CA LEU A 91 -14.37 -11.69 -6.84
C LEU A 91 -15.79 -11.31 -6.43
N GLU A 92 -16.08 -11.44 -5.16
CA GLU A 92 -17.26 -10.86 -4.52
C GLU A 92 -17.34 -9.36 -4.81
N ASP A 93 -18.51 -8.87 -5.24
CA ASP A 93 -18.78 -7.44 -5.34
C ASP A 93 -19.14 -6.90 -3.96
N LEU A 94 -18.29 -6.03 -3.45
CA LEU A 94 -18.46 -5.41 -2.13
C LEU A 94 -19.40 -4.19 -2.15
N SER A 95 -20.12 -3.94 -3.27
CA SER A 95 -21.13 -2.86 -3.33
C SER A 95 -22.14 -2.97 -2.18
N PRO A 96 -22.63 -1.86 -1.63
CA PRO A 96 -22.48 -0.47 -2.05
C PRO A 96 -21.29 0.28 -1.40
N ARG A 97 -20.22 -0.41 -0.97
CA ARG A 97 -19.03 0.26 -0.44
C ARG A 97 -18.33 1.05 -1.54
N THR A 98 -17.66 2.13 -1.16
CA THR A 98 -16.92 3.03 -2.04
C THR A 98 -15.46 3.18 -1.55
N PRO A 99 -14.50 3.50 -2.43
CA PRO A 99 -13.13 3.78 -2.03
C PRO A 99 -13.04 4.94 -1.01
N LEU A 100 -12.28 4.73 0.06
CA LEU A 100 -12.15 5.73 1.13
C LEU A 100 -11.48 7.01 0.63
N ASP A 101 -10.48 6.92 -0.24
CA ASP A 101 -9.82 8.08 -0.83
C ASP A 101 -10.80 8.98 -1.59
N GLY A 102 -11.77 8.41 -2.30
CA GLY A 102 -12.81 9.17 -3.00
C GLY A 102 -13.66 10.03 -2.05
N LEU A 103 -14.03 9.47 -0.89
CA LEU A 103 -14.75 10.21 0.15
C LEU A 103 -13.88 11.34 0.75
N LEU A 104 -12.60 11.04 1.03
CA LEU A 104 -11.67 12.02 1.59
C LEU A 104 -11.39 13.18 0.61
N HIS A 105 -11.33 12.90 -0.69
CA HIS A 105 -11.16 13.95 -1.70
C HIS A 105 -12.43 14.82 -1.87
N ALA A 106 -13.61 14.22 -1.73
CA ALA A 106 -14.88 14.94 -1.88
C ALA A 106 -15.22 15.81 -0.67
N ASP A 107 -15.07 15.25 0.55
CA ASP A 107 -15.64 15.81 1.75
C ASP A 107 -14.59 16.23 2.80
N GLY A 108 -13.32 15.86 2.58
CA GLY A 108 -12.25 15.98 3.57
C GLY A 108 -12.34 14.93 4.68
N PRO A 109 -11.40 14.92 5.64
CA PRO A 109 -11.29 13.88 6.66
C PRO A 109 -12.32 13.97 7.78
N ALA A 110 -12.79 15.18 8.12
CA ALA A 110 -13.62 15.42 9.31
C ALA A 110 -14.93 14.59 9.34
N PRO A 111 -15.72 14.51 8.26
CA PRO A 111 -16.92 13.65 8.24
C PRO A 111 -16.60 12.16 8.23
N HIS A 112 -15.36 11.78 7.96
CA HIS A 112 -14.91 10.40 7.77
C HIS A 112 -13.95 9.89 8.84
N ALA A 113 -13.82 10.56 9.99
CA ALA A 113 -12.92 10.17 11.08
C ALA A 113 -13.14 8.71 11.55
N VAL A 114 -14.40 8.28 11.65
CA VAL A 114 -14.73 6.88 12.03
C VAL A 114 -14.31 5.88 10.95
N ARG A 115 -14.37 6.26 9.67
CA ARG A 115 -13.94 5.43 8.54
C ARG A 115 -12.42 5.35 8.45
N LEU A 116 -11.74 6.44 8.73
CA LEU A 116 -10.28 6.48 8.85
C LEU A 116 -9.79 5.58 10.00
N ALA A 117 -10.46 5.63 11.16
CA ALA A 117 -10.17 4.72 12.25
C ALA A 117 -10.45 3.25 11.89
N ALA A 118 -11.53 2.98 11.13
CA ALA A 118 -11.84 1.63 10.63
C ALA A 118 -10.78 1.14 9.61
N PHE A 119 -10.27 2.02 8.76
CA PHE A 119 -9.15 1.73 7.86
C PHE A 119 -7.90 1.30 8.65
N GLY A 120 -7.46 2.10 9.61
CA GLY A 120 -6.32 1.75 10.46
C GLY A 120 -6.55 0.42 11.19
N ARG A 121 -7.74 0.22 11.77
CA ARG A 121 -8.11 -1.03 12.44
C ARG A 121 -8.06 -2.23 11.49
N ALA A 122 -8.63 -2.14 10.28
CA ALA A 122 -8.63 -3.23 9.31
C ALA A 122 -7.21 -3.65 8.92
N ARG A 123 -6.30 -2.70 8.70
CA ARG A 123 -4.88 -2.94 8.45
C ARG A 123 -4.20 -3.65 9.63
N GLY A 124 -4.37 -3.12 10.83
CA GLY A 124 -3.81 -3.74 12.03
C GLY A 124 -4.38 -5.13 12.29
N THR A 125 -5.66 -5.37 12.03
CA THR A 125 -6.29 -6.69 12.15
C THR A 125 -5.74 -7.67 11.12
N LEU A 126 -5.52 -7.25 9.87
CA LEU A 126 -4.86 -8.09 8.86
C LEU A 126 -3.48 -8.56 9.37
N SER A 127 -2.66 -7.61 9.83
CA SER A 127 -1.32 -7.91 10.33
C SER A 127 -1.35 -8.82 11.56
N ALA A 128 -2.19 -8.53 12.55
CA ALA A 128 -2.36 -9.34 13.76
C ALA A 128 -2.80 -10.78 13.47
N ALA A 129 -3.78 -10.95 12.59
CA ALA A 129 -4.33 -12.27 12.27
C ALA A 129 -3.39 -13.14 11.42
N THR A 130 -2.44 -12.52 10.71
CA THR A 130 -1.52 -13.22 9.81
C THR A 130 -0.10 -13.37 10.37
N ALA A 131 0.25 -12.67 11.44
CA ALA A 131 1.53 -12.83 12.11
C ALA A 131 1.75 -14.30 12.53
N GLY A 132 2.97 -14.80 12.30
CA GLY A 132 3.35 -16.19 12.59
C GLY A 132 2.75 -17.25 11.64
N ARG A 133 2.01 -16.85 10.60
CA ARG A 133 1.29 -17.79 9.70
C ARG A 133 1.88 -17.86 8.29
N ALA A 134 3.09 -17.34 8.06
CA ALA A 134 3.75 -17.30 6.76
C ALA A 134 3.81 -18.68 6.07
N ALA A 135 4.14 -19.74 6.83
CA ALA A 135 4.21 -21.09 6.28
C ALA A 135 2.89 -21.57 5.66
N ALA A 136 1.75 -21.29 6.31
CA ALA A 136 0.42 -21.67 5.80
C ALA A 136 0.08 -20.90 4.51
N TYR A 137 0.32 -19.59 4.48
CA TYR A 137 0.13 -18.78 3.28
C TYR A 137 0.99 -19.29 2.11
N TYR A 138 2.29 -19.52 2.33
CA TYR A 138 3.18 -19.95 1.26
C TYR A 138 2.91 -21.38 0.80
N ALA A 139 2.40 -22.27 1.67
CA ALA A 139 1.91 -23.59 1.25
C ALA A 139 0.72 -23.46 0.29
N ARG A 140 -0.25 -22.59 0.60
CA ARG A 140 -1.37 -22.28 -0.32
C ARG A 140 -0.90 -21.64 -1.61
N ARG A 141 0.03 -20.68 -1.55
CA ARG A 141 0.56 -19.99 -2.74
C ARG A 141 1.34 -20.96 -3.64
N ALA A 142 2.13 -21.87 -3.06
CA ALA A 142 2.89 -22.88 -3.80
C ALA A 142 1.99 -23.88 -4.52
N ALA A 143 0.83 -24.21 -3.95
CA ALA A 143 -0.17 -25.07 -4.60
C ALA A 143 -0.76 -24.46 -5.90
N LEU A 144 -0.65 -23.13 -6.09
CA LEU A 144 -1.11 -22.42 -7.28
C LEU A 144 0.01 -22.19 -8.31
N GLY A 145 1.25 -22.48 -7.98
CA GLY A 145 2.42 -22.32 -8.86
C GLY A 145 3.69 -21.91 -8.11
N PRO A 146 4.82 -21.85 -8.79
CA PRO A 146 6.12 -21.61 -8.15
C PRO A 146 6.13 -20.30 -7.33
N VAL A 147 6.71 -20.37 -6.15
CA VAL A 147 6.97 -19.22 -5.26
C VAL A 147 8.18 -19.52 -4.39
N SER A 148 9.02 -18.52 -4.18
CA SER A 148 10.10 -18.54 -3.20
C SER A 148 9.78 -17.52 -2.10
N PRO A 149 9.52 -17.96 -0.85
CA PRO A 149 9.25 -17.02 0.25
C PRO A 149 10.38 -16.02 0.51
N ALA A 150 11.64 -16.44 0.28
CA ALA A 150 12.80 -15.59 0.46
C ALA A 150 12.88 -14.51 -0.64
N GLU A 151 12.65 -14.91 -1.91
CA GLU A 151 12.64 -13.95 -3.04
C GLU A 151 11.45 -13.00 -2.96
N ASP A 152 10.31 -13.47 -2.48
CA ASP A 152 9.13 -12.66 -2.29
C ASP A 152 9.39 -11.54 -1.26
N ARG A 153 9.96 -11.88 -0.09
CA ARG A 153 10.38 -10.89 0.90
C ARG A 153 11.48 -9.97 0.39
N ALA A 154 12.50 -10.53 -0.28
CA ALA A 154 13.58 -9.73 -0.85
C ALA A 154 13.06 -8.77 -1.93
N GLY A 155 12.06 -9.20 -2.73
CA GLY A 155 11.45 -8.39 -3.77
C GLY A 155 10.81 -7.10 -3.25
N HIS A 156 10.18 -7.13 -2.08
CA HIS A 156 9.61 -5.93 -1.44
C HIS A 156 10.67 -4.90 -1.04
N LEU A 157 11.91 -5.34 -0.76
CA LEU A 157 12.99 -4.48 -0.31
C LEU A 157 14.04 -4.21 -1.39
N ALA A 158 14.02 -4.97 -2.51
CA ALA A 158 15.10 -4.97 -3.48
C ALA A 158 15.22 -3.67 -4.28
N GLY A 159 16.41 -3.09 -4.26
CA GLY A 159 16.89 -2.13 -5.26
C GLY A 159 16.30 -0.72 -5.22
N HIS A 160 15.08 -0.52 -4.72
CA HIS A 160 14.43 0.79 -4.75
C HIS A 160 15.13 1.82 -3.84
N HIS A 161 15.38 1.46 -2.58
CA HIS A 161 16.08 2.36 -1.65
C HIS A 161 17.51 2.65 -2.11
N GLU A 162 18.21 1.70 -2.73
CA GLU A 162 19.55 1.90 -3.28
C GLU A 162 19.55 2.90 -4.44
N ARG A 163 18.52 2.86 -5.31
CA ARG A 163 18.33 3.88 -6.35
C ARG A 163 18.04 5.24 -5.75
N GLY A 164 17.23 5.29 -4.68
CA GLY A 164 16.97 6.51 -3.92
C GLY A 164 18.23 7.08 -3.26
N LEU A 165 19.09 6.23 -2.69
CA LEU A 165 20.38 6.64 -2.14
C LEU A 165 21.28 7.26 -3.20
N ARG A 166 21.41 6.63 -4.37
CA ARG A 166 22.18 7.17 -5.49
C ARG A 166 21.61 8.51 -5.96
N ALA A 167 20.32 8.57 -6.21
CA ALA A 167 19.67 9.80 -6.63
C ALA A 167 19.85 10.93 -5.60
N SER A 168 19.74 10.64 -4.30
CA SER A 168 19.97 11.63 -3.23
C SER A 168 21.42 12.12 -3.22
N ALA A 169 22.39 11.22 -3.40
CA ALA A 169 23.81 11.60 -3.48
C ALA A 169 24.10 12.48 -4.68
N ASP A 170 23.54 12.17 -5.86
CA ASP A 170 23.66 12.96 -7.09
C ASP A 170 23.04 14.37 -6.92
N PHE A 171 22.06 14.51 -6.03
CA PHE A 171 21.44 15.79 -5.66
C PHE A 171 22.14 16.50 -4.50
N GLY A 172 23.30 16.02 -4.07
CA GLY A 172 24.11 16.65 -3.01
C GLY A 172 23.68 16.30 -1.59
N ALA A 173 22.88 15.25 -1.41
CA ALA A 173 22.42 14.76 -0.11
C ALA A 173 22.82 13.30 0.15
N PRO A 174 24.12 12.94 0.19
CA PRO A 174 24.54 11.58 0.46
C PRO A 174 24.21 11.17 1.90
N VAL A 175 23.82 9.92 2.10
CA VAL A 175 23.73 9.31 3.44
C VAL A 175 25.14 8.87 3.85
N SER A 176 25.63 9.35 4.99
CA SER A 176 27.02 9.08 5.44
C SER A 176 27.14 9.09 6.96
N GLY A 177 28.25 8.56 7.49
CA GLY A 177 28.54 8.51 8.91
C GLY A 177 27.44 7.80 9.70
N ARG A 178 27.05 8.34 10.84
CA ARG A 178 26.03 7.74 11.73
C ARG A 178 24.67 7.53 11.04
N ALA A 179 24.32 8.36 10.07
CA ALA A 179 23.09 8.13 9.30
C ALA A 179 23.17 6.86 8.43
N ALA A 180 24.37 6.50 7.95
CA ALA A 180 24.57 5.24 7.22
C ALA A 180 24.50 4.03 8.17
N ASP A 181 25.02 4.15 9.38
CA ASP A 181 24.92 3.10 10.41
C ASP A 181 23.47 2.86 10.82
N GLU A 182 22.71 3.94 11.04
CA GLU A 182 21.26 3.85 11.33
C GLU A 182 20.46 3.28 10.16
N LEU A 183 20.81 3.62 8.92
CA LEU A 183 20.19 3.03 7.73
C LEU A 183 20.45 1.53 7.65
N ALA A 184 21.69 1.10 7.95
CA ALA A 184 22.01 -0.33 7.98
C ALA A 184 21.16 -1.08 9.02
N ALA A 185 20.99 -0.49 10.23
CA ALA A 185 20.14 -1.04 11.27
C ALA A 185 18.66 -1.08 10.86
N ALA A 186 18.14 -0.01 10.23
CA ALA A 186 16.77 0.05 9.73
C ALA A 186 16.52 -1.01 8.64
N VAL A 187 17.46 -1.19 7.71
CA VAL A 187 17.35 -2.22 6.66
C VAL A 187 17.41 -3.62 7.25
N ALA A 188 18.23 -3.86 8.28
CA ALA A 188 18.30 -5.13 8.99
C ALA A 188 16.95 -5.47 9.65
N GLU A 189 16.33 -4.51 10.36
CA GLU A 189 14.99 -4.65 10.97
C GLU A 189 13.95 -5.04 9.93
N LEU A 190 13.91 -4.33 8.80
CA LEU A 190 12.92 -4.60 7.74
C LEU A 190 13.14 -5.95 7.05
N ARG A 191 14.37 -6.45 6.98
CA ARG A 191 14.71 -7.77 6.42
C ARG A 191 14.40 -8.91 7.38
N GLU A 192 14.56 -8.67 8.66
CA GLU A 192 14.36 -9.65 9.73
C GLU A 192 13.25 -9.19 10.71
N PRO A 193 12.00 -9.09 10.27
CA PRO A 193 10.93 -8.46 11.04
C PRO A 193 10.59 -9.16 12.37
N GLY A 194 11.06 -10.37 12.58
CA GLY A 194 10.70 -11.15 13.78
C GLY A 194 9.18 -11.25 13.94
N PRO A 195 8.62 -10.82 15.08
CA PRO A 195 7.18 -10.91 15.35
C PRO A 195 6.34 -9.99 14.46
N PHE A 196 6.94 -8.94 13.87
CA PHE A 196 6.28 -8.05 12.93
C PHE A 196 6.18 -8.60 11.50
N LEU A 197 6.56 -9.85 11.25
CA LEU A 197 6.37 -10.50 9.95
C LEU A 197 4.91 -10.87 9.76
N ALA A 198 4.19 -10.18 8.86
CA ALA A 198 2.78 -10.43 8.56
C ALA A 198 2.46 -10.21 7.08
N LEU A 199 1.28 -10.66 6.66
CA LEU A 199 0.80 -10.48 5.29
C LEU A 199 0.39 -9.03 5.05
N SER A 200 0.91 -8.45 3.97
CA SER A 200 0.47 -7.18 3.38
C SER A 200 -0.22 -7.44 2.05
N ASN A 201 -1.10 -6.55 1.59
CA ASN A 201 -1.57 -6.57 0.20
C ASN A 201 -0.55 -5.94 -0.78
N GLY A 202 0.54 -5.36 -0.27
CA GLY A 202 1.62 -4.76 -1.05
C GLY A 202 1.38 -3.31 -1.48
N ASP A 203 0.17 -2.77 -1.30
CA ASP A 203 -0.18 -1.37 -1.56
C ASP A 203 -1.20 -0.86 -0.52
N PRO A 204 -0.74 -0.44 0.66
CA PRO A 204 -1.59 -0.14 1.82
C PRO A 204 -2.31 1.21 1.77
N GLU A 205 -2.47 1.82 0.62
CA GLU A 205 -3.07 3.14 0.46
C GLU A 205 -4.60 3.15 0.64
N SER A 206 -5.18 4.35 0.86
CA SER A 206 -6.61 4.53 1.12
C SER A 206 -7.53 4.24 -0.07
N ASN A 207 -7.00 4.24 -1.29
CA ASN A 207 -7.73 3.79 -2.49
C ASN A 207 -7.99 2.27 -2.51
N ASN A 208 -7.20 1.50 -1.76
CA ASN A 208 -7.32 0.04 -1.64
C ASN A 208 -8.14 -0.39 -0.41
N VAL A 209 -9.02 0.50 0.04
CA VAL A 209 -9.99 0.26 1.11
C VAL A 209 -11.37 0.70 0.67
N LEU A 210 -12.34 -0.19 0.78
CA LEU A 210 -13.75 0.10 0.55
C LEU A 210 -14.49 0.23 1.87
N VAL A 211 -15.29 1.28 2.01
CA VAL A 211 -16.09 1.56 3.21
C VAL A 211 -17.53 1.93 2.83
N TYR A 212 -18.48 1.76 3.73
CA TYR A 212 -19.80 2.36 3.54
C TYR A 212 -19.71 3.89 3.65
N ALA A 213 -20.29 4.60 2.68
CA ALA A 213 -20.32 6.06 2.67
C ALA A 213 -21.14 6.63 3.84
N ALA A 214 -22.12 5.87 4.36
CA ALA A 214 -22.94 6.24 5.51
C ALA A 214 -23.12 5.03 6.45
N GLY A 215 -23.52 5.27 7.69
CA GLY A 215 -23.71 4.21 8.70
C GLY A 215 -22.40 3.69 9.30
N GLU A 216 -22.45 2.45 9.79
CA GLU A 216 -21.29 1.80 10.43
C GLU A 216 -20.13 1.62 9.42
N PRO A 217 -18.92 2.02 9.84
CA PRO A 217 -17.75 1.87 8.99
C PRO A 217 -17.29 0.41 8.97
N ASP A 218 -17.62 -0.32 7.89
CA ASP A 218 -17.12 -1.66 7.61
C ASP A 218 -16.04 -1.57 6.52
N ALA A 219 -14.78 -1.53 6.93
CA ALA A 219 -13.66 -1.41 6.03
C ALA A 219 -13.27 -2.78 5.45
N ARG A 220 -13.16 -2.85 4.13
CA ARG A 220 -12.72 -4.03 3.36
C ARG A 220 -11.50 -3.69 2.54
N LEU A 221 -10.45 -4.47 2.70
CA LEU A 221 -9.20 -4.31 1.96
C LEU A 221 -9.31 -5.00 0.60
N ILE A 222 -8.79 -4.34 -0.43
CA ILE A 222 -8.79 -4.88 -1.79
C ILE A 222 -7.39 -4.86 -2.39
N ASP A 223 -7.27 -5.42 -3.59
CA ASP A 223 -6.07 -5.41 -4.42
C ASP A 223 -4.87 -6.14 -3.79
N PHE A 224 -4.99 -7.48 -3.73
CA PHE A 224 -3.99 -8.37 -3.16
C PHE A 224 -3.02 -8.95 -4.23
N GLU A 225 -2.93 -8.37 -5.41
CA GLU A 225 -2.08 -8.89 -6.49
C GLU A 225 -0.57 -8.80 -6.19
N PHE A 226 -0.18 -7.94 -5.26
CA PHE A 226 1.18 -7.78 -4.74
C PHE A 226 1.34 -8.31 -3.32
N ALA A 227 0.38 -9.11 -2.83
CA ALA A 227 0.42 -9.58 -1.46
C ALA A 227 1.66 -10.44 -1.18
N GLY A 228 2.22 -10.25 0.01
CA GLY A 228 3.37 -10.99 0.48
C GLY A 228 3.64 -10.75 1.97
N TYR A 229 4.45 -11.61 2.56
CA TYR A 229 4.87 -11.44 3.94
C TYR A 229 6.04 -10.46 4.02
N THR A 230 5.82 -9.39 4.75
CA THR A 230 6.81 -8.31 4.97
C THR A 230 6.71 -7.78 6.39
N HIS A 231 7.54 -6.82 6.74
CA HIS A 231 7.42 -6.10 8.01
C HIS A 231 6.08 -5.33 8.03
N CYS A 232 5.18 -5.67 8.94
CA CYS A 232 3.80 -5.14 8.92
C CYS A 232 3.72 -3.62 9.09
N LEU A 233 4.73 -2.97 9.68
CA LEU A 233 4.76 -1.52 9.81
C LEU A 233 4.98 -0.79 8.47
N HIS A 234 5.30 -1.48 7.37
CA HIS A 234 5.15 -0.92 6.02
C HIS A 234 3.71 -0.53 5.73
N ASP A 235 2.73 -1.30 6.24
CA ASP A 235 1.30 -1.01 6.07
C ASP A 235 0.83 0.19 6.91
N ALA A 236 1.59 0.56 7.96
CA ALA A 236 1.32 1.74 8.77
C ALA A 236 1.89 3.03 8.16
N VAL A 237 2.86 2.96 7.23
CA VAL A 237 3.51 4.14 6.64
C VAL A 237 2.50 5.12 6.06
N CYS A 238 1.47 4.65 5.34
CA CYS A 238 0.44 5.49 4.74
C CYS A 238 -0.42 6.28 5.74
N LEU A 239 -0.33 5.95 7.04
CA LEU A 239 -1.00 6.68 8.12
C LEU A 239 -0.14 7.82 8.70
N HIS A 240 1.15 7.86 8.36
CA HIS A 240 2.13 8.80 8.90
C HIS A 240 2.82 9.63 7.83
N VAL A 241 2.98 9.07 6.63
CA VAL A 241 3.77 9.67 5.53
C VAL A 241 2.90 9.78 4.28
N PRO A 242 2.87 10.93 3.59
CA PRO A 242 2.02 11.14 2.43
C PRO A 242 2.28 10.14 1.30
N GLY A 243 1.25 9.41 0.91
CA GLY A 243 1.22 8.58 -0.28
C GLY A 243 0.95 9.38 -1.57
N PRO A 244 0.76 8.69 -2.71
CA PRO A 244 0.66 9.35 -4.02
C PRO A 244 -0.47 10.37 -4.18
N GLY A 245 -1.54 10.26 -3.41
CA GLY A 245 -2.71 11.15 -3.49
C GLY A 245 -2.65 12.38 -2.59
N TRP A 246 -1.68 12.46 -1.66
CA TRP A 246 -1.74 13.36 -0.52
C TRP A 246 -0.48 14.22 -0.35
N LEU A 247 -0.62 15.37 0.29
CA LEU A 247 0.48 16.21 0.81
C LEU A 247 0.63 16.06 2.33
N SER A 248 -0.42 15.69 3.03
CA SER A 248 -0.43 15.38 4.45
C SER A 248 -1.43 14.27 4.74
N VAL A 249 -1.11 13.35 5.64
CA VAL A 249 -2.00 12.28 6.11
C VAL A 249 -1.97 12.16 7.63
N ALA A 250 -1.10 12.88 8.30
CA ALA A 250 -0.87 12.79 9.74
C ALA A 250 -2.18 13.05 10.52
N ASP A 251 -2.77 11.97 11.04
CA ASP A 251 -3.93 11.95 11.92
C ASP A 251 -3.65 10.86 12.97
N PRO A 252 -3.68 11.17 14.28
CA PRO A 252 -3.41 10.20 15.33
C PRO A 252 -4.46 9.09 15.42
N GLY A 253 -5.69 9.35 14.97
CA GLY A 253 -6.81 8.40 15.09
C GLY A 253 -6.59 7.08 14.37
N PRO A 254 -6.36 7.07 13.04
CA PRO A 254 -6.10 5.86 12.27
C PRO A 254 -4.84 5.12 12.71
N ALA A 255 -3.76 5.84 13.02
CA ALA A 255 -2.50 5.26 13.50
C ALA A 255 -2.67 4.55 14.85
N ALA A 256 -3.37 5.18 15.80
CA ALA A 256 -3.69 4.56 17.08
C ALA A 256 -4.63 3.35 16.93
N ALA A 257 -5.59 3.40 16.01
CA ALA A 257 -6.48 2.26 15.70
C ALA A 257 -5.71 1.09 15.09
N TYR A 258 -4.75 1.37 14.20
CA TYR A 258 -3.84 0.36 13.64
C TYR A 258 -3.04 -0.33 14.75
N ARG A 259 -2.32 0.45 15.57
CA ARG A 259 -1.45 -0.10 16.63
C ARG A 259 -2.22 -0.96 17.63
N ARG A 260 -3.39 -0.50 18.08
CA ARG A 260 -4.24 -1.29 18.99
C ARG A 260 -4.70 -2.59 18.37
N ALA A 261 -5.09 -2.59 17.09
CA ALA A 261 -5.51 -3.80 16.40
C ALA A 261 -4.34 -4.77 16.17
N LEU A 262 -3.16 -4.25 15.83
CA LEU A 262 -1.93 -5.03 15.67
C LEU A 262 -1.53 -5.72 16.97
N ALA A 263 -1.56 -5.01 18.10
CA ALA A 263 -1.18 -5.51 19.41
C ALA A 263 -2.00 -6.74 19.86
N ALA A 264 -3.22 -6.91 19.35
CA ALA A 264 -4.03 -8.09 19.64
C ALA A 264 -3.43 -9.42 19.15
N GLY A 265 -2.54 -9.39 18.15
CA GLY A 265 -1.86 -10.58 17.63
C GLY A 265 -0.34 -10.47 17.64
N VAL A 266 0.20 -9.28 17.88
CA VAL A 266 1.63 -8.97 17.98
C VAL A 266 1.85 -8.12 19.23
N PRO A 267 1.97 -8.75 20.42
CA PRO A 267 2.11 -8.02 21.70
C PRO A 267 3.29 -7.05 21.73
N GLU A 268 4.34 -7.30 20.95
CA GLU A 268 5.50 -6.42 20.80
C GLU A 268 5.14 -5.04 20.26
N ALA A 269 3.96 -4.87 19.68
CA ALA A 269 3.45 -3.56 19.27
C ALA A 269 3.07 -2.66 20.47
N GLU A 270 2.93 -3.20 21.68
CA GLU A 270 2.73 -2.42 22.91
C GLU A 270 4.04 -1.79 23.41
N ASP A 271 5.20 -2.36 23.06
CA ASP A 271 6.50 -1.80 23.37
C ASP A 271 6.78 -0.58 22.48
N ASP A 272 6.82 0.61 23.08
CA ASP A 272 7.02 1.87 22.37
C ASP A 272 8.36 1.93 21.64
N HIS A 273 9.41 1.32 22.20
CA HIS A 273 10.73 1.33 21.57
C HIS A 273 10.76 0.43 20.34
N ARG A 274 10.28 -0.81 20.44
CA ARG A 274 10.25 -1.76 19.32
C ARG A 274 9.33 -1.29 18.20
N TYR A 275 8.10 -0.89 18.55
CA TYR A 275 7.16 -0.36 17.59
C TYR A 275 7.68 0.91 16.92
N GLY A 276 8.20 1.86 17.73
CA GLY A 276 8.75 3.13 17.24
C GLY A 276 9.94 2.94 16.32
N PHE A 277 10.86 2.02 16.64
CA PHE A 277 12.01 1.72 15.78
C PHE A 277 11.60 1.13 14.44
N GLY A 278 10.74 0.10 14.44
CA GLY A 278 10.24 -0.51 13.21
C GLY A 278 9.45 0.46 12.34
N LEU A 279 8.62 1.32 12.95
CA LEU A 279 7.87 2.37 12.22
C LEU A 279 8.80 3.41 11.61
N ALA A 280 9.80 3.87 12.36
CA ALA A 280 10.83 4.80 11.88
C ALA A 280 11.60 4.22 10.69
N ALA A 281 12.03 2.95 10.81
CA ALA A 281 12.70 2.23 9.73
C ALA A 281 11.83 2.16 8.47
N ALA A 282 10.56 1.79 8.59
CA ALA A 282 9.63 1.70 7.48
C ALA A 282 9.37 3.06 6.81
N CYS A 283 9.15 4.13 7.59
CA CYS A 283 8.90 5.47 7.07
C CYS A 283 10.13 6.04 6.34
N LEU A 284 11.34 5.91 6.90
CA LEU A 284 12.57 6.38 6.27
C LEU A 284 12.92 5.56 5.03
N TRP A 285 12.72 4.24 5.07
CA TRP A 285 12.89 3.40 3.88
C TRP A 285 11.93 3.82 2.76
N TYR A 286 10.66 4.09 3.08
CA TYR A 286 9.69 4.60 2.11
C TYR A 286 10.14 5.93 1.51
N ALA A 287 10.61 6.87 2.32
CA ALA A 287 11.14 8.16 1.85
C ALA A 287 12.31 7.97 0.89
N LEU A 288 13.24 7.04 1.16
CA LEU A 288 14.34 6.69 0.26
C LEU A 288 13.82 6.08 -1.06
N VAL A 289 12.83 5.18 -1.00
CA VAL A 289 12.20 4.64 -2.22
C VAL A 289 11.59 5.78 -3.06
N ARG A 290 10.93 6.74 -2.43
CA ARG A 290 10.37 7.90 -3.13
C ARG A 290 11.43 8.83 -3.71
N ALA A 291 12.61 8.91 -3.09
CA ALA A 291 13.75 9.71 -3.56
C ALA A 291 14.33 9.18 -4.89
N GLU A 292 14.10 7.92 -5.28
CA GLU A 292 14.51 7.44 -6.62
C GLU A 292 13.91 8.28 -7.77
N ARG A 293 12.82 9.00 -7.49
CA ARG A 293 12.13 9.86 -8.46
C ARG A 293 12.76 11.24 -8.63
N LEU A 294 13.78 11.59 -7.84
CA LEU A 294 14.43 12.91 -7.87
C LEU A 294 14.78 13.40 -9.29
N PRO A 295 15.46 12.60 -10.17
CA PRO A 295 15.79 13.06 -11.51
C PRO A 295 14.55 13.36 -12.35
N ALA A 296 13.52 12.53 -12.25
CA ALA A 296 12.28 12.73 -12.99
C ALA A 296 11.49 13.96 -12.50
N LEU A 297 11.51 14.22 -11.18
CA LEU A 297 10.86 15.40 -10.60
C LEU A 297 11.61 16.69 -10.93
N ASP A 298 12.93 16.64 -10.96
CA ASP A 298 13.75 17.81 -11.33
C ASP A 298 13.49 18.23 -12.78
N ALA A 299 13.29 17.28 -13.68
CA ALA A 299 12.99 17.52 -15.09
C ALA A 299 11.54 17.95 -15.37
N ARG A 300 10.63 17.88 -14.39
CA ARG A 300 9.22 18.25 -14.59
C ARG A 300 9.03 19.76 -14.69
N PRO A 301 8.14 20.23 -15.58
CA PRO A 301 7.67 21.61 -15.55
C PRO A 301 6.91 21.88 -14.24
N PRO A 302 6.91 23.11 -13.73
CA PRO A 302 6.04 23.51 -12.62
C PRO A 302 4.56 23.29 -12.97
N GLY A 303 3.72 23.03 -11.97
CA GLY A 303 2.27 22.96 -12.19
C GLY A 303 1.53 21.84 -11.47
N ASP A 304 2.27 20.88 -10.87
CA ASP A 304 1.68 19.92 -9.96
C ASP A 304 2.41 19.92 -8.61
N ASP A 305 1.85 19.21 -7.61
CA ASP A 305 2.42 19.15 -6.27
C ASP A 305 3.46 18.03 -6.10
N SER A 306 3.98 17.41 -7.17
CA SER A 306 4.89 16.26 -7.08
C SER A 306 6.17 16.55 -6.31
N ARG A 307 6.74 17.76 -6.50
CA ARG A 307 7.95 18.20 -5.79
C ARG A 307 7.64 18.46 -4.32
N ALA A 308 6.56 19.21 -4.05
CA ALA A 308 6.09 19.47 -2.69
C ALA A 308 5.75 18.15 -1.95
N GLN A 309 5.16 17.17 -2.64
CA GLN A 309 4.88 15.86 -2.05
C GLN A 309 6.15 15.12 -1.63
N LEU A 310 7.22 15.13 -2.44
CA LEU A 310 8.48 14.48 -2.03
C LEU A 310 9.09 15.18 -0.80
N VAL A 311 9.03 16.52 -0.75
CA VAL A 311 9.45 17.28 0.43
C VAL A 311 8.61 16.89 1.65
N ALA A 312 7.29 16.88 1.54
CA ALA A 312 6.39 16.46 2.63
C ALA A 312 6.65 15.02 3.09
N THR A 313 6.96 14.12 2.14
CA THR A 313 7.33 12.72 2.45
C THR A 313 8.59 12.64 3.31
N LEU A 314 9.63 13.39 2.95
CA LEU A 314 10.89 13.42 3.70
C LEU A 314 10.71 14.02 5.09
N GLU A 315 9.99 15.13 5.20
CA GLU A 315 9.74 15.80 6.49
C GLU A 315 8.87 14.95 7.42
N ALA A 316 7.81 14.33 6.89
CA ALA A 316 6.96 13.45 7.69
C ALA A 316 7.73 12.22 8.18
N ALA A 317 8.54 11.58 7.32
CA ALA A 317 9.38 10.45 7.72
C ALA A 317 10.42 10.85 8.77
N ALA A 318 11.04 12.03 8.64
CA ALA A 318 11.95 12.57 9.63
C ALA A 318 11.25 12.80 10.99
N GLY A 319 10.04 13.38 10.97
CA GLY A 319 9.25 13.63 12.18
C GLY A 319 8.91 12.34 12.93
N VAL A 320 8.56 11.26 12.22
CA VAL A 320 8.29 9.94 12.83
C VAL A 320 9.57 9.32 13.41
N ALA A 321 10.71 9.51 12.76
CA ALA A 321 11.94 8.79 13.07
C ALA A 321 12.88 9.52 14.05
N LYS A 322 12.62 10.78 14.41
CA LYS A 322 13.53 11.66 15.14
C LYS A 322 14.08 11.08 16.44
N ASP A 323 13.27 10.28 17.16
CA ASP A 323 13.64 9.72 18.47
C ASP A 323 14.36 8.37 18.33
N ALA A 324 14.00 7.56 17.32
CA ALA A 324 14.54 6.22 17.12
C ALA A 324 15.78 6.19 16.21
N LEU A 325 15.83 7.04 15.17
CA LEU A 325 16.88 7.10 14.16
C LEU A 325 17.28 8.57 13.88
N PRO A 326 17.80 9.30 14.88
CA PRO A 326 17.95 10.76 14.83
C PRO A 326 18.89 11.26 13.72
N HIS A 327 19.93 10.51 13.37
CA HIS A 327 20.88 10.94 12.34
C HIS A 327 20.32 10.74 10.93
N LEU A 328 19.59 9.64 10.71
CA LEU A 328 18.94 9.38 9.42
C LEU A 328 17.71 10.29 9.25
N ALA A 329 16.94 10.56 10.31
CA ALA A 329 15.90 11.58 10.33
C ALA A 329 16.47 12.97 9.99
N GLY A 330 17.59 13.35 10.61
CA GLY A 330 18.28 14.61 10.28
C GLY A 330 18.81 14.67 8.84
N TRP A 331 19.16 13.53 8.23
CA TRP A 331 19.47 13.48 6.81
C TRP A 331 18.23 13.77 5.96
N ALA A 332 17.07 13.19 6.29
CA ALA A 332 15.82 13.41 5.57
C ALA A 332 15.37 14.89 5.64
N ASP A 333 15.45 15.52 6.82
CA ASP A 333 15.17 16.94 7.02
C ASP A 333 16.09 17.84 6.19
N ARG A 334 17.42 17.60 6.25
CA ARG A 334 18.36 18.37 5.45
C ARG A 334 18.14 18.22 3.96
N THR A 335 17.75 17.01 3.51
CA THR A 335 17.42 16.74 2.12
C THR A 335 16.17 17.49 1.71
N ALA A 336 15.11 17.50 2.52
CA ALA A 336 13.91 18.31 2.29
C ALA A 336 14.24 19.80 2.16
N GLY A 337 15.07 20.34 3.08
CA GLY A 337 15.52 21.73 3.03
C GLY A 337 16.35 22.06 1.78
N LEU A 338 17.17 21.12 1.29
CA LEU A 338 17.92 21.26 0.04
C LEU A 338 16.95 21.33 -1.16
N LEU A 339 15.95 20.45 -1.20
CA LEU A 339 14.96 20.38 -2.28
C LEU A 339 14.07 21.64 -2.30
N ARG A 340 13.69 22.21 -1.16
CA ARG A 340 12.97 23.49 -1.08
C ARG A 340 13.77 24.61 -1.73
N ARG A 341 15.07 24.70 -1.45
CA ARG A 341 15.94 25.71 -2.09
C ARG A 341 16.10 25.50 -3.59
N ARG A 342 16.10 24.26 -4.05
CA ARG A 342 16.21 23.90 -5.47
C ARG A 342 14.91 24.12 -6.24
N TRP A 343 13.76 23.88 -5.59
CA TRP A 343 12.43 23.92 -6.20
C TRP A 343 11.55 24.98 -5.51
N PRO A 344 11.51 26.22 -6.00
CA PRO A 344 10.68 27.26 -5.38
C PRO A 344 9.19 26.94 -5.32
N ASP A 345 8.68 26.10 -6.23
CA ASP A 345 7.30 25.61 -6.22
C ASP A 345 7.01 24.58 -5.10
N ALA A 346 8.04 24.02 -4.50
CA ALA A 346 7.95 23.15 -3.31
C ALA A 346 8.22 23.89 -1.99
N ASP A 347 8.62 25.17 -2.03
CA ASP A 347 8.88 25.96 -0.84
C ASP A 347 7.58 26.50 -0.25
N ARG A 348 6.89 25.64 0.48
CA ARG A 348 5.62 25.90 1.16
C ARG A 348 5.68 25.39 2.59
N ASP A 349 4.91 26.02 3.47
CA ASP A 349 4.67 25.46 4.81
C ASP A 349 3.79 24.19 4.68
N LEU A 350 4.42 23.04 4.74
CA LEU A 350 3.75 21.73 4.68
C LEU A 350 3.41 21.23 6.09
N GLY A 351 4.09 21.72 7.13
CA GLY A 351 3.87 21.32 8.52
C GLY A 351 2.54 21.78 9.09
N GLY A 352 2.00 22.90 8.56
CA GLY A 352 0.69 23.42 8.94
C GLY A 352 -0.49 22.87 8.14
N LEU A 353 -0.27 21.93 7.20
CA LEU A 353 -1.36 21.38 6.39
C LEU A 353 -2.28 20.49 7.23
N PRO A 354 -3.61 20.60 7.03
CA PRO A 354 -4.56 19.69 7.64
C PRO A 354 -4.28 18.23 7.25
N PRO A 355 -4.65 17.24 8.10
CA PRO A 355 -4.60 15.84 7.72
C PRO A 355 -5.35 15.58 6.41
N TYR A 356 -4.83 14.64 5.62
CA TYR A 356 -5.41 14.25 4.33
C TYR A 356 -5.60 15.44 3.37
N THR A 357 -4.64 16.37 3.34
CA THR A 357 -4.61 17.42 2.32
C THR A 357 -4.32 16.81 0.95
N PRO A 358 -5.23 16.96 -0.04
CA PRO A 358 -5.05 16.36 -1.36
C PRO A 358 -3.87 16.98 -2.11
N ARG A 359 -3.15 16.13 -2.84
CA ARG A 359 -2.16 16.57 -3.81
C ARG A 359 -2.84 16.98 -5.11
N ARG A 360 -2.54 18.19 -5.62
CA ARG A 360 -2.93 18.61 -6.97
C ARG A 360 -2.06 17.87 -8.00
N ARG A 361 -2.69 17.34 -9.04
CA ARG A 361 -2.01 16.76 -10.20
C ARG A 361 -2.11 17.75 -11.36
N ALA A 362 -1.03 17.89 -12.14
CA ALA A 362 -1.16 18.55 -13.43
C ALA A 362 -2.14 17.72 -14.29
N PRO A 363 -2.99 18.38 -15.12
CA PRO A 363 -3.80 17.63 -16.07
C PRO A 363 -2.87 16.81 -16.97
N ASP A 364 -3.24 15.55 -17.18
CA ASP A 364 -2.52 14.70 -18.13
C ASP A 364 -2.49 15.41 -19.46
N ARG A 365 -1.30 15.57 -20.04
CA ARG A 365 -1.20 16.11 -21.40
C ARG A 365 -1.92 15.15 -22.33
N ALA A 366 -3.00 15.65 -22.95
CA ALA A 366 -3.80 14.95 -23.92
C ALA A 366 -2.96 14.48 -25.13
#